data_a88083e7fc3c45c8553014ef92bfb566
#
_entry.id   a88083e7fc3c45c8553014ef92bfb566
#
_cell.length_a   1.000
_cell.length_b   1.000
_cell.length_c   1.000
_cell.angle_alpha   90.00
_cell.angle_beta   90.00
_cell.angle_gamma   90.00
#
_symmetry.space_group_name_H-M   'P 1'
#
loop_
_entity.id
_entity.type
_entity.pdbx_description
1 polymer ?
#
loop_
_entity_poly.entity_id
_entity_poly.type
_entity_poly.pdbx_seq_one_letter_code
_entity_poly.pdbx_strand_id
1 'polypeptide(L)'
;KTPVEIYKAYKRRNEVEVAFDGYKNFLQADKMYMQNKYVMEGWLTANFIAMIAYYKLLKKLQEENLNNKYAPKDIIEISKSINKCKINGVWHTTEVTKKINDLFIKLNIDYLKLLQS
;
A
#
# COMPACT_ATOMS: atom_id res chain seq x y z
N LYS A 1 18.12 -17.39 -22.80
CA LYS A 1 17.86 -16.00 -22.31
C LYS A 1 18.89 -15.08 -22.92
N THR A 2 18.44 -14.00 -23.53
CA THR A 2 19.31 -12.99 -24.11
C THR A 2 19.99 -12.15 -23.01
N PRO A 3 21.15 -11.51 -23.27
CA PRO A 3 21.80 -10.61 -22.29
C PRO A 3 20.87 -9.52 -21.77
N VAL A 4 19.95 -9.04 -22.61
CA VAL A 4 18.94 -8.03 -22.26
C VAL A 4 17.89 -8.58 -21.28
N GLU A 5 17.47 -9.84 -21.45
CA GLU A 5 16.53 -10.51 -20.53
C GLU A 5 17.18 -10.75 -19.16
N ILE A 6 18.47 -11.12 -19.16
CA ILE A 6 19.25 -11.30 -17.93
C ILE A 6 19.38 -9.96 -17.20
N TYR A 7 19.71 -8.89 -17.90
CA TYR A 7 19.80 -7.54 -17.33
C TYR A 7 18.47 -7.05 -16.76
N LYS A 8 17.36 -7.26 -17.47
CA LYS A 8 16.01 -6.94 -16.98
C LYS A 8 15.64 -7.76 -15.74
N ALA A 9 15.99 -9.05 -15.70
CA ALA A 9 15.76 -9.89 -14.53
C ALA A 9 16.58 -9.43 -13.31
N TYR A 10 17.83 -9.00 -13.54
CA TYR A 10 18.68 -8.45 -12.49
C TYR A 10 18.13 -7.12 -11.94
N LYS A 11 17.62 -6.25 -12.83
CA LYS A 11 17.00 -4.98 -12.43
C LYS A 11 15.75 -5.18 -11.55
N ARG A 12 14.98 -6.26 -11.77
CA ARG A 12 13.83 -6.61 -10.91
C ARG A 12 14.22 -6.91 -9.47
N ARG A 13 15.44 -7.37 -9.24
CA ARG A 13 15.97 -7.56 -7.87
C ARG A 13 16.00 -6.24 -7.11
N ASN A 14 16.44 -5.15 -7.74
CA ASN A 14 16.46 -3.84 -7.12
C ASN A 14 15.03 -3.35 -6.73
N GLU A 15 14.02 -3.66 -7.55
CA GLU A 15 12.62 -3.35 -7.23
C GLU A 15 12.14 -4.08 -5.97
N VAL A 16 12.55 -5.34 -5.80
CA VAL A 16 12.25 -6.12 -4.60
C VAL A 16 12.96 -5.55 -3.37
N GLU A 17 14.23 -5.17 -3.50
CA GLU A 17 15.00 -4.55 -2.42
C GLU A 17 14.35 -3.22 -1.96
N VAL A 18 13.95 -2.36 -2.90
CA VAL A 18 13.23 -1.10 -2.60
C VAL A 18 11.89 -1.38 -1.91
N ALA A 19 11.15 -2.41 -2.36
CA ALA A 19 9.89 -2.79 -1.73
C ALA A 19 10.10 -3.31 -0.30
N PHE A 20 11.16 -4.10 -0.06
CA PHE A 20 11.53 -4.58 1.26
C PHE A 20 11.97 -3.45 2.20
N ASP A 21 12.76 -2.50 1.72
CA ASP A 21 13.19 -1.35 2.51
C ASP A 21 12.01 -0.47 2.90
N GLY A 22 11.10 -0.21 1.97
CA GLY A 22 9.87 0.51 2.26
C GLY A 22 8.99 -0.21 3.29
N TYR A 23 8.84 -1.52 3.15
CA TYR A 23 8.12 -2.38 4.08
C TYR A 23 8.76 -2.38 5.48
N LYS A 24 10.07 -2.58 5.57
CA LYS A 24 10.84 -2.59 6.81
C LYS A 24 10.70 -1.27 7.57
N ASN A 25 10.89 -0.16 6.86
CA ASN A 25 10.84 1.17 7.42
C ASN A 25 9.42 1.61 7.79
N PHE A 26 8.42 1.21 7.02
CA PHE A 26 7.02 1.58 7.27
C PHE A 26 6.38 0.73 8.36
N LEU A 27 6.56 -0.59 8.31
CA LEU A 27 5.94 -1.51 9.25
C LEU A 27 6.83 -1.82 10.47
N GLN A 28 8.05 -1.29 10.52
CA GLN A 28 9.05 -1.61 11.55
C GLN A 28 9.21 -3.13 11.75
N ALA A 29 9.14 -3.87 10.65
CA ALA A 29 9.10 -5.32 10.62
C ALA A 29 10.41 -5.99 11.06
N ASP A 30 11.48 -5.22 11.25
CA ASP A 30 12.76 -5.63 11.80
C ASP A 30 12.76 -5.74 13.33
N LYS A 31 11.73 -5.19 14.00
CA LYS A 31 11.62 -5.20 15.46
C LYS A 31 10.65 -6.27 15.92
N MET A 32 11.19 -7.43 16.26
CA MET A 32 10.41 -8.55 16.76
C MET A 32 10.61 -8.68 18.30
N TYR A 33 9.57 -8.31 19.07
CA TYR A 33 9.59 -8.40 20.53
C TYR A 33 8.76 -9.58 21.07
N MET A 34 8.48 -10.59 20.25
CA MET A 34 7.54 -11.64 20.57
C MET A 34 8.25 -12.86 21.14
N GLN A 35 7.87 -13.26 22.35
CA GLN A 35 8.41 -14.43 23.05
C GLN A 35 7.64 -15.72 22.74
N ASN A 36 6.41 -15.62 22.22
CA ASN A 36 5.56 -16.77 21.93
C ASN A 36 5.62 -17.14 20.45
N LYS A 37 5.93 -18.42 20.16
CA LYS A 37 6.06 -18.96 18.78
C LYS A 37 4.80 -18.70 17.93
N TYR A 38 3.61 -18.96 18.47
CA TYR A 38 2.35 -18.80 17.72
C TYR A 38 2.05 -17.34 17.40
N VAL A 39 2.33 -16.45 18.35
CA VAL A 39 2.20 -15.01 18.14
C VAL A 39 3.19 -14.52 17.10
N MET A 40 4.41 -15.04 17.12
CA MET A 40 5.43 -14.75 16.12
C MET A 40 5.03 -15.21 14.71
N GLU A 41 4.51 -16.42 14.57
CA GLU A 41 4.02 -16.95 13.28
C GLU A 41 2.85 -16.12 12.74
N GLY A 42 1.90 -15.74 13.59
CA GLY A 42 0.78 -14.87 13.23
C GLY A 42 1.26 -13.48 12.80
N TRP A 43 2.21 -12.90 13.52
CA TRP A 43 2.81 -11.62 13.18
C TRP A 43 3.55 -11.66 11.84
N LEU A 44 4.37 -12.70 11.61
CA LEU A 44 5.05 -12.90 10.34
C LEU A 44 4.06 -13.04 9.17
N THR A 45 2.99 -13.79 9.35
CA THR A 45 1.94 -13.97 8.35
C THR A 45 1.24 -12.65 8.03
N ALA A 46 0.85 -11.89 9.05
CA ALA A 46 0.21 -10.58 8.88
C ALA A 46 1.14 -9.60 8.15
N ASN A 47 2.43 -9.57 8.53
CA ASN A 47 3.43 -8.75 7.88
C ASN A 47 3.66 -9.16 6.42
N PHE A 48 3.65 -10.44 6.11
CA PHE A 48 3.77 -10.93 4.73
C PHE A 48 2.60 -10.46 3.86
N ILE A 49 1.37 -10.53 4.38
CA ILE A 49 0.18 -10.01 3.68
C ILE A 49 0.29 -8.49 3.47
N ALA A 50 0.72 -7.75 4.49
CA ALA A 50 0.94 -6.32 4.41
C ALA A 50 2.01 -5.95 3.37
N MET A 51 3.09 -6.74 3.27
CA MET A 51 4.12 -6.57 2.24
C MET A 51 3.57 -6.75 0.83
N ILE A 52 2.72 -7.75 0.61
CA ILE A 52 2.08 -7.96 -0.70
C ILE A 52 1.21 -6.75 -1.08
N ALA A 53 0.42 -6.23 -0.14
CA ALA A 53 -0.42 -5.06 -0.36
C ALA A 53 0.43 -3.81 -0.66
N TYR A 54 1.50 -3.59 0.10
CA TYR A 54 2.44 -2.50 -0.09
C TYR A 54 3.09 -2.56 -1.49
N TYR A 55 3.58 -3.73 -1.88
CA TYR A 55 4.19 -3.94 -3.20
C TYR A 55 3.21 -3.69 -4.35
N LYS A 56 1.96 -4.16 -4.23
CA LYS A 56 0.90 -3.89 -5.23
C LYS A 56 0.63 -2.39 -5.39
N LEU A 57 0.61 -1.65 -4.28
CA LEU A 57 0.40 -0.22 -4.30
C LEU A 57 1.60 0.52 -4.92
N LEU A 58 2.83 0.12 -4.56
CA LEU A 58 4.06 0.64 -5.16
C LEU A 58 4.06 0.43 -6.68
N LYS A 59 3.70 -0.76 -7.13
CA LYS A 59 3.62 -1.10 -8.56
C LYS A 59 2.60 -0.22 -9.29
N LYS A 60 1.42 0.00 -8.72
CA LYS A 60 0.42 0.92 -9.28
C LYS A 60 0.95 2.35 -9.40
N LEU A 61 1.64 2.85 -8.39
CA LEU A 61 2.27 4.17 -8.43
C LEU A 61 3.32 4.28 -9.53
N GLN A 62 4.09 3.21 -9.77
CA GLN A 62 5.08 3.16 -10.85
C GLN A 62 4.42 3.14 -12.23
N GLU A 63 3.37 2.33 -12.42
CA GLU A 63 2.61 2.23 -13.67
C GLU A 63 2.00 3.58 -14.09
N GLU A 64 1.54 4.37 -13.12
CA GLU A 64 0.96 5.71 -13.33
C GLU A 64 2.00 6.85 -13.26
N ASN A 65 3.31 6.53 -13.17
CA ASN A 65 4.41 7.51 -13.02
C ASN A 65 4.23 8.46 -11.82
N LEU A 66 3.59 7.99 -10.76
CA LEU A 66 3.33 8.75 -9.54
C LEU A 66 4.34 8.47 -8.42
N ASN A 67 5.23 7.49 -8.60
CA ASN A 67 6.21 7.06 -7.61
C ASN A 67 7.25 8.15 -7.22
N ASN A 68 7.45 9.16 -8.07
CA ASN A 68 8.30 10.32 -7.74
C ASN A 68 7.60 11.35 -6.82
N LYS A 69 6.26 11.26 -6.72
CA LYS A 69 5.45 12.23 -5.98
C LYS A 69 4.80 11.64 -4.74
N TYR A 70 4.48 10.36 -4.77
CA TYR A 70 3.81 9.65 -3.70
C TYR A 70 4.50 8.32 -3.41
N ALA A 71 4.75 8.04 -2.14
CA ALA A 71 5.08 6.71 -1.67
C ALA A 71 3.78 5.93 -1.31
N PRO A 72 3.81 4.60 -1.24
CA PRO A 72 2.66 3.81 -0.76
C PRO A 72 2.14 4.28 0.61
N LYS A 73 3.03 4.70 1.50
CA LYS A 73 2.68 5.28 2.80
C LYS A 73 1.76 6.49 2.67
N ASP A 74 2.06 7.40 1.73
CA ASP A 74 1.28 8.63 1.54
C ASP A 74 -0.15 8.30 1.11
N ILE A 75 -0.32 7.29 0.25
CA ILE A 75 -1.64 6.83 -0.17
C ILE A 75 -2.43 6.25 1.00
N ILE A 76 -1.78 5.47 1.87
CA ILE A 76 -2.41 4.93 3.08
C ILE A 76 -2.82 6.05 4.04
N GLU A 77 -1.96 7.05 4.26
CA GLU A 77 -2.27 8.20 5.11
C GLU A 77 -3.43 9.03 4.54
N ILE A 78 -3.45 9.29 3.24
CA ILE A 78 -4.56 9.96 2.56
C ILE A 78 -5.84 9.15 2.72
N SER A 79 -5.78 7.83 2.59
CA SER A 79 -6.95 6.94 2.74
C SER A 79 -7.57 7.02 4.14
N LYS A 80 -6.77 7.23 5.18
CA LYS A 80 -7.24 7.39 6.57
C LYS A 80 -8.13 8.64 6.78
N SER A 81 -8.00 9.65 5.90
CA SER A 81 -8.83 10.85 5.97
C SER A 81 -10.25 10.63 5.42
N ILE A 82 -10.47 9.53 4.69
CA ILE A 82 -11.77 9.21 4.09
C ILE A 82 -12.52 8.28 5.05
N ASN A 83 -13.52 8.83 5.71
CA ASN A 83 -14.29 8.10 6.71
C ASN A 83 -15.78 8.09 6.36
N LYS A 84 -16.48 7.12 6.91
CA LYS A 84 -17.93 7.01 6.87
C LYS A 84 -18.47 7.31 8.26
N CYS A 85 -19.39 8.25 8.36
CA CYS A 85 -20.03 8.61 9.62
C CYS A 85 -21.56 8.49 9.50
N LYS A 86 -22.21 8.13 10.61
CA LYS A 86 -23.67 8.01 10.68
C LYS A 86 -24.23 9.22 11.41
N ILE A 87 -25.00 10.05 10.70
CA ILE A 87 -25.65 11.24 11.24
C ILE A 87 -27.15 11.05 11.10
N ASN A 88 -27.88 11.15 12.21
CA ASN A 88 -29.35 10.98 12.25
C ASN A 88 -29.84 9.67 11.58
N GLY A 89 -29.07 8.58 11.72
CA GLY A 89 -29.43 7.29 11.13
C GLY A 89 -28.99 7.11 9.67
N VAL A 90 -28.53 8.14 9.00
CA VAL A 90 -28.08 8.12 7.60
C VAL A 90 -26.56 8.10 7.53
N TRP A 91 -26.00 7.28 6.65
CA TRP A 91 -24.56 7.21 6.41
C TRP A 91 -24.11 8.32 5.46
N HIS A 92 -23.09 9.05 5.90
CA HIS A 92 -22.43 10.10 5.13
C HIS A 92 -20.95 9.77 4.99
N THR A 93 -20.37 10.10 3.84
CA THR A 93 -18.93 10.03 3.62
C THR A 93 -18.32 11.40 3.91
N THR A 94 -17.15 11.44 4.53
CA THR A 94 -16.41 12.69 4.69
C THR A 94 -16.13 13.35 3.34
N GLU A 95 -16.06 14.67 3.32
CA GLU A 95 -15.76 15.42 2.10
C GLU A 95 -14.36 15.04 1.58
N VAL A 96 -14.30 14.68 0.30
CA VAL A 96 -13.07 14.31 -0.39
C VAL A 96 -12.70 15.42 -1.35
N THR A 97 -11.52 15.99 -1.21
CA THR A 97 -11.05 17.03 -2.12
C THR A 97 -10.91 16.50 -3.55
N LYS A 98 -11.12 17.37 -4.54
CA LYS A 98 -10.97 17.02 -5.96
C LYS A 98 -9.59 16.36 -6.24
N LYS A 99 -8.52 16.88 -5.64
CA LYS A 99 -7.17 16.34 -5.78
C LYS A 99 -7.05 14.89 -5.32
N ILE A 100 -7.68 14.54 -4.21
CA ILE A 100 -7.69 13.17 -3.66
C ILE A 100 -8.54 12.27 -4.56
N ASN A 101 -9.69 12.73 -5.00
CA ASN A 101 -10.56 11.99 -5.90
C ASN A 101 -9.85 11.67 -7.22
N ASP A 102 -9.20 12.65 -7.86
CA ASP A 102 -8.45 12.47 -9.10
C ASP A 102 -7.27 11.48 -8.93
N LEU A 103 -6.62 11.49 -7.77
CA LEU A 103 -5.55 10.54 -7.42
C LEU A 103 -6.08 9.11 -7.33
N PHE A 104 -7.21 8.89 -6.64
CA PHE A 104 -7.81 7.56 -6.51
C PHE A 104 -8.33 7.03 -7.84
N ILE A 105 -8.91 7.89 -8.69
CA ILE A 105 -9.31 7.52 -10.05
C ILE A 105 -8.11 7.03 -10.87
N LYS A 106 -6.98 7.77 -10.85
CA LYS A 106 -5.75 7.36 -11.54
C LYS A 106 -5.21 6.03 -11.04
N LEU A 107 -5.26 5.79 -9.75
CA LEU A 107 -4.84 4.52 -9.14
C LEU A 107 -5.87 3.40 -9.32
N ASN A 108 -6.99 3.67 -9.99
CA ASN A 108 -8.11 2.72 -10.15
C ASN A 108 -8.57 2.14 -8.79
N ILE A 109 -8.70 3.02 -7.80
CA ILE A 109 -9.19 2.69 -6.45
C ILE A 109 -10.58 3.29 -6.29
N ASP A 110 -11.59 2.42 -6.32
CA ASP A 110 -12.99 2.81 -6.09
C ASP A 110 -13.30 2.83 -4.59
N TYR A 111 -12.94 3.93 -3.93
CA TYR A 111 -13.18 4.10 -2.50
C TYR A 111 -14.67 4.23 -2.16
N LEU A 112 -15.52 4.72 -3.09
CA LEU A 112 -16.96 4.81 -2.88
C LEU A 112 -17.60 3.43 -2.77
N LYS A 113 -17.17 2.48 -3.60
CA LYS A 113 -17.62 1.10 -3.53
C LYS A 113 -17.22 0.43 -2.21
N LEU A 114 -16.02 0.72 -1.72
CA LEU A 114 -15.52 0.21 -0.43
C LEU A 114 -16.31 0.78 0.76
N LEU A 115 -16.87 1.99 0.64
CA LEU A 115 -17.67 2.62 1.68
C LEU A 115 -19.16 2.21 1.64
N GLN A 116 -19.62 1.56 0.57
CA GLN A 116 -20.99 1.08 0.44
C GLN A 116 -21.20 -0.33 1.02
N SER A 117 -20.12 -1.07 1.21
CA SER A 117 -20.11 -2.38 1.87
C SER A 117 -20.04 -2.22 3.40
#